data_4ca83d967af92103f4acac766bebf282
#
_entry.id   4ca83d967af92103f4acac766bebf282
#
_cell.length_a   1.000
_cell.length_b   1.000
_cell.length_c   1.000
_cell.angle_alpha   90.00
_cell.angle_beta   90.00
_cell.angle_gamma   90.00
#
_symmetry.space_group_name_H-M   'P 1'
#
loop_
_entity.id
_entity.type
_entity.pdbx_description
1 polymer ?
#
loop_
_entity_poly.entity_id
_entity_poly.type
_entity_poly.pdbx_seq_one_letter_code
_entity_poly.pdbx_strand_id
1 'polypeptide(L)'
;MLSLCFADPCDIGLKFGTIRYLAERRFVDFLILLALYMDANRNNQNYVSPKSAKVAEFLESPDWRKEWKLAESGRVPFPNFLAEAFSRRMEGQGYIYQPIYKMKEIMFPDKNWPLYRLALFSRHQLGYDYWDETLKYSDNQTEFEW
;
A
#
# COMPACT_ATOMS: atom_id res chain seq x y z
N MET A 1 -3.84 -17.84 -17.10
CA MET A 1 -3.33 -18.29 -15.79
C MET A 1 -3.35 -17.09 -14.86
N LEU A 2 -4.06 -17.15 -13.77
CA LEU A 2 -4.06 -16.15 -12.72
C LEU A 2 -2.78 -16.33 -11.88
N SER A 3 -2.07 -15.27 -11.59
CA SER A 3 -0.85 -15.28 -10.78
C SER A 3 -1.00 -14.30 -9.62
N LEU A 4 -0.46 -14.64 -8.47
CA LEU A 4 -0.36 -13.75 -7.32
C LEU A 4 1.10 -13.34 -7.15
N CYS A 5 1.36 -12.05 -7.09
CA CYS A 5 2.66 -11.48 -6.77
C CYS A 5 2.62 -10.92 -5.34
N PHE A 6 3.43 -11.49 -4.46
CA PHE A 6 3.66 -10.91 -3.15
C PHE A 6 4.87 -9.96 -3.21
N ALA A 7 4.68 -8.72 -2.79
CA ALA A 7 5.73 -7.72 -2.72
C ALA A 7 5.91 -7.26 -1.27
N ASP A 8 7.11 -7.48 -0.74
CA ASP A 8 7.53 -7.11 0.62
C ASP A 8 8.76 -6.18 0.55
N PRO A 9 8.57 -4.90 0.20
CA PRO A 9 9.65 -3.93 0.20
C PRO A 9 9.98 -3.49 1.63
N CYS A 10 11.27 -3.34 1.92
CA CYS A 10 11.73 -2.86 3.23
C CYS A 10 11.41 -1.38 3.50
N ASP A 11 11.12 -0.61 2.46
CA ASP A 11 10.80 0.81 2.51
C ASP A 11 9.82 1.19 1.37
N ILE A 12 9.58 2.48 1.15
CA ILE A 12 8.81 2.95 -0.01
C ILE A 12 9.60 2.94 -1.33
N GLY A 13 10.67 2.16 -1.40
CA GLY A 13 11.48 2.00 -2.61
C GLY A 13 10.84 1.14 -3.70
N LEU A 14 9.64 0.63 -3.47
CA LEU A 14 8.85 -0.05 -4.50
C LEU A 14 8.52 0.93 -5.64
N LYS A 15 9.07 0.67 -6.83
CA LYS A 15 8.79 1.50 -8.00
C LYS A 15 7.49 1.07 -8.65
N PHE A 16 6.54 1.99 -8.78
CA PHE A 16 5.26 1.71 -9.43
C PHE A 16 5.43 1.25 -10.89
N GLY A 17 6.47 1.72 -11.58
CA GLY A 17 6.81 1.26 -12.92
C GLY A 17 7.02 -0.25 -13.02
N THR A 18 7.54 -0.91 -11.97
CA THR A 18 7.67 -2.38 -11.91
C THR A 18 6.29 -3.04 -11.82
N ILE A 19 5.42 -2.52 -10.97
CA ILE A 19 4.03 -2.99 -10.84
C ILE A 19 3.31 -2.85 -12.19
N ARG A 20 3.38 -1.66 -12.81
CA ARG A 20 2.75 -1.39 -14.10
C ARG A 20 3.28 -2.34 -15.19
N TYR A 21 4.58 -2.57 -15.26
CA TYR A 21 5.19 -3.48 -16.22
C TYR A 21 4.61 -4.90 -16.12
N LEU A 22 4.44 -5.40 -14.90
CA LEU A 22 3.86 -6.73 -14.65
C LEU A 22 2.35 -6.74 -14.95
N ALA A 23 1.64 -5.71 -14.53
CA ALA A 23 0.19 -5.55 -14.70
C ALA A 23 -0.24 -5.52 -16.16
N GLU A 24 0.56 -4.90 -17.04
CA GLU A 24 0.29 -4.80 -18.47
C GLU A 24 0.52 -6.11 -19.23
N ARG A 25 1.39 -6.99 -18.73
CA ARG A 25 1.84 -8.19 -19.45
C ARG A 25 1.28 -9.50 -18.92
N ARG A 26 0.70 -9.47 -17.73
CA ARG A 26 0.24 -10.67 -17.03
C ARG A 26 -1.09 -10.42 -16.31
N PHE A 27 -1.86 -11.49 -16.15
CA PHE A 27 -2.99 -11.51 -15.22
C PHE A 27 -2.45 -11.77 -13.81
N VAL A 28 -2.04 -10.69 -13.14
CA VAL A 28 -1.40 -10.74 -11.83
C VAL A 28 -2.25 -9.98 -10.83
N ASP A 29 -2.61 -10.64 -9.75
CA ASP A 29 -3.06 -9.97 -8.53
C ASP A 29 -1.84 -9.66 -7.67
N PHE A 30 -1.88 -8.56 -6.93
CA PHE A 30 -0.77 -8.13 -6.06
C PHE A 30 -1.21 -8.16 -4.61
N LEU A 31 -0.40 -8.80 -3.77
CA LEU A 31 -0.44 -8.65 -2.32
C LEU A 31 0.79 -7.86 -1.91
N ILE A 32 0.61 -6.62 -1.47
CA ILE A 32 1.70 -5.68 -1.24
C ILE A 32 1.74 -5.28 0.23
N LEU A 33 2.91 -5.41 0.82
CA LEU A 33 3.22 -4.87 2.14
C LEU A 33 3.71 -3.43 1.99
N LEU A 34 2.86 -2.48 2.34
CA LEU A 34 3.17 -1.05 2.25
C LEU A 34 3.89 -0.59 3.52
N ALA A 35 5.19 -0.35 3.43
CA ALA A 35 6.07 0.05 4.55
C ALA A 35 5.92 1.54 4.90
N LEU A 36 4.70 1.99 5.20
CA LEU A 36 4.37 3.40 5.31
C LEU A 36 4.68 4.00 6.69
N TYR A 37 4.60 3.21 7.75
CA TYR A 37 4.73 3.73 9.10
C TYR A 37 6.16 3.68 9.63
N MET A 38 6.90 2.62 9.32
CA MET A 38 8.28 2.50 9.79
C MET A 38 9.21 3.51 9.14
N ASP A 39 9.00 3.78 7.87
CA ASP A 39 9.89 4.60 7.07
C ASP A 39 9.28 5.97 6.76
N ALA A 40 8.15 6.03 6.08
CA ALA A 40 7.57 7.28 5.60
C ALA A 40 7.11 8.22 6.73
N ASN A 41 6.59 7.68 7.83
CA ASN A 41 6.14 8.52 8.95
C ASN A 41 7.32 9.10 9.75
N ARG A 42 8.39 8.32 9.94
CA ARG A 42 9.60 8.79 10.66
C ARG A 42 10.44 9.75 9.83
N ASN A 43 10.46 9.56 8.51
CA ASN A 43 11.30 10.27 7.57
C ASN A 43 10.52 11.20 6.65
N ASN A 44 9.31 11.59 7.03
CA ASN A 44 8.41 12.44 6.22
C ASN A 44 9.16 13.64 5.61
N GLN A 45 9.90 14.38 6.42
CA GLN A 45 10.64 15.55 5.94
C GLN A 45 11.67 15.21 4.85
N ASN A 46 12.29 14.04 4.93
CA ASN A 46 13.23 13.57 3.91
C ASN A 46 12.54 13.23 2.61
N TYR A 47 11.34 12.63 2.68
CA TYR A 47 10.57 12.25 1.50
C TYR A 47 9.93 13.45 0.81
N VAL A 48 9.46 14.42 1.58
CA VAL A 48 8.86 15.66 1.06
C VAL A 48 9.92 16.58 0.45
N SER A 49 11.19 16.42 0.84
CA SER A 49 12.30 17.21 0.28
C SER A 49 12.33 17.18 -1.24
N PRO A 50 12.59 18.34 -1.90
CA PRO A 50 12.73 18.39 -3.37
C PRO A 50 13.81 17.47 -3.95
N LYS A 51 14.79 17.08 -3.12
CA LYS A 51 15.90 16.20 -3.52
C LYS A 51 15.51 14.71 -3.55
N SER A 52 14.38 14.34 -2.92
CA SER A 52 13.94 12.95 -2.88
C SER A 52 13.06 12.61 -4.08
N ALA A 53 13.41 11.55 -4.80
CA ALA A 53 12.61 10.97 -5.88
C ALA A 53 11.75 9.77 -5.43
N LYS A 54 11.91 9.29 -4.20
CA LYS A 54 11.30 8.03 -3.75
C LYS A 54 9.79 8.01 -3.89
N VAL A 55 9.10 9.05 -3.44
CA VAL A 55 7.63 9.12 -3.55
C VAL A 55 7.17 9.26 -4.99
N ALA A 56 7.91 10.04 -5.80
CA ALA A 56 7.61 10.17 -7.22
C ALA A 56 7.72 8.82 -7.95
N GLU A 57 8.70 8.00 -7.62
CA GLU A 57 8.87 6.65 -8.17
C GLU A 57 7.82 5.67 -7.61
N PHE A 58 7.52 5.76 -6.33
CA PHE A 58 6.51 4.92 -5.65
C PHE A 58 5.10 5.14 -6.21
N LEU A 59 4.75 6.38 -6.55
CA LEU A 59 3.44 6.74 -7.09
C LEU A 59 3.43 6.88 -8.62
N GLU A 60 4.61 6.86 -9.26
CA GLU A 60 4.77 7.23 -10.67
C GLU A 60 4.06 8.57 -10.99
N SER A 61 4.24 9.54 -10.09
CA SER A 61 3.61 10.87 -10.18
C SER A 61 4.62 11.97 -9.89
N PRO A 62 5.00 12.78 -10.88
CA PRO A 62 5.88 13.94 -10.64
C PRO A 62 5.20 15.05 -9.83
N ASP A 63 3.87 15.13 -9.91
CA ASP A 63 3.06 16.17 -9.27
C ASP A 63 2.54 15.82 -7.88
N TRP A 64 2.95 14.69 -7.32
CA TRP A 64 2.47 14.18 -6.03
C TRP A 64 2.57 15.20 -4.88
N ARG A 65 3.52 16.14 -4.93
CA ARG A 65 3.69 17.18 -3.91
C ARG A 65 2.52 18.18 -3.89
N LYS A 66 1.89 18.42 -5.03
CA LYS A 66 0.67 19.26 -5.10
C LYS A 66 -0.50 18.51 -4.45
N GLU A 67 -0.63 17.22 -4.77
CA GLU A 67 -1.65 16.36 -4.18
C GLU A 67 -1.44 16.25 -2.65
N TRP A 68 -0.19 16.09 -2.21
CA TRP A 68 0.15 16.07 -0.79
C TRP A 68 -0.20 17.36 -0.05
N LYS A 69 0.15 18.52 -0.59
CA LYS A 69 -0.20 19.82 0.02
C LYS A 69 -1.70 19.97 0.25
N LEU A 70 -2.51 19.49 -0.68
CA LEU A 70 -3.96 19.50 -0.55
C LEU A 70 -4.42 18.56 0.57
N ALA A 71 -3.89 17.35 0.63
CA ALA A 71 -4.18 16.37 1.67
C ALA A 71 -3.74 16.86 3.06
N GLU A 72 -2.54 17.45 3.15
CA GLU A 72 -1.99 18.03 4.37
C GLU A 72 -2.88 19.16 4.91
N SER A 73 -3.41 20.01 4.05
CA SER A 73 -4.36 21.06 4.44
C SER A 73 -5.66 20.48 5.01
N GLY A 74 -6.06 19.31 4.55
CA GLY A 74 -7.17 18.50 5.10
C GLY A 74 -6.81 17.68 6.33
N ARG A 75 -5.59 17.83 6.88
CA ARG A 75 -5.06 17.10 8.04
C ARG A 75 -4.97 15.58 7.83
N VAL A 76 -4.79 15.14 6.58
CA VAL A 76 -4.58 13.72 6.27
C VAL A 76 -3.15 13.33 6.67
N PRO A 77 -2.94 12.26 7.45
CA PRO A 77 -1.60 11.78 7.76
C PRO A 77 -0.84 11.33 6.50
N PHE A 78 0.45 11.59 6.43
CA PHE A 78 1.27 11.26 5.26
C PHE A 78 1.22 9.76 4.86
N PRO A 79 1.28 8.80 5.79
CA PRO A 79 1.10 7.39 5.44
C PRO A 79 -0.26 7.08 4.80
N ASN A 80 -1.33 7.72 5.27
CA ASN A 80 -2.66 7.54 4.70
C ASN A 80 -2.77 8.14 3.30
N PHE A 81 -2.16 9.32 3.09
CA PHE A 81 -2.05 9.90 1.76
C PHE A 81 -1.34 8.96 0.79
N LEU A 82 -0.20 8.39 1.19
CA LEU A 82 0.56 7.47 0.34
C LEU A 82 -0.24 6.20 0.01
N ALA A 83 -0.93 5.61 1.00
CA ALA A 83 -1.75 4.43 0.80
C ALA A 83 -2.90 4.71 -0.18
N GLU A 84 -3.61 5.81 0.00
CA GLU A 84 -4.71 6.23 -0.86
C GLU A 84 -4.23 6.53 -2.28
N ALA A 85 -3.15 7.30 -2.41
CA ALA A 85 -2.58 7.64 -3.71
C ALA A 85 -2.10 6.39 -4.46
N PHE A 86 -1.46 5.45 -3.77
CA PHE A 86 -1.04 4.18 -4.36
C PHE A 86 -2.25 3.37 -4.85
N SER A 87 -3.30 3.27 -4.05
CA SER A 87 -4.53 2.57 -4.42
C SER A 87 -5.19 3.18 -5.67
N ARG A 88 -5.20 4.51 -5.78
CA ARG A 88 -5.68 5.20 -6.98
C ARG A 88 -4.82 4.91 -8.22
N ARG A 89 -3.51 4.79 -8.06
CA ARG A 89 -2.63 4.38 -9.18
C ARG A 89 -2.93 2.95 -9.62
N MET A 90 -3.19 2.03 -8.68
CA MET A 90 -3.60 0.65 -8.98
C MET A 90 -4.94 0.62 -9.72
N GLU A 91 -5.91 1.42 -9.30
CA GLU A 91 -7.20 1.59 -10.00
C GLU A 91 -6.97 2.03 -11.46
N GLY A 92 -6.05 2.96 -11.70
CA GLY A 92 -5.65 3.39 -13.04
C GLY A 92 -5.03 2.27 -13.91
N GLN A 93 -4.56 1.17 -13.31
CA GLN A 93 -4.09 -0.03 -14.01
C GLN A 93 -5.18 -1.10 -14.19
N GLY A 94 -6.43 -0.77 -13.88
CA GLY A 94 -7.58 -1.66 -14.04
C GLY A 94 -7.85 -2.59 -12.86
N TYR A 95 -7.19 -2.36 -11.72
CA TYR A 95 -7.54 -3.05 -10.47
C TYR A 95 -8.76 -2.40 -9.82
N ILE A 96 -9.53 -3.19 -9.09
CA ILE A 96 -10.63 -2.64 -8.30
C ILE A 96 -10.02 -1.77 -7.18
N TYR A 97 -10.55 -0.56 -7.01
CA TYR A 97 -10.09 0.37 -5.99
C TYR A 97 -10.17 -0.25 -4.59
N GLN A 98 -9.06 -0.19 -3.88
CA GLN A 98 -8.92 -0.69 -2.51
C GLN A 98 -8.86 0.47 -1.53
N PRO A 99 -9.94 0.76 -0.78
CA PRO A 99 -9.92 1.80 0.23
C PRO A 99 -9.04 1.40 1.41
N ILE A 100 -8.48 2.40 2.11
CA ILE A 100 -7.53 2.18 3.22
C ILE A 100 -8.10 1.27 4.31
N TYR A 101 -9.37 1.41 4.64
CA TYR A 101 -10.02 0.60 5.70
C TYR A 101 -10.16 -0.90 5.34
N LYS A 102 -9.98 -1.25 4.07
CA LYS A 102 -9.94 -2.64 3.58
C LYS A 102 -8.52 -3.23 3.62
N MET A 103 -7.51 -2.41 3.83
CA MET A 103 -6.13 -2.86 4.00
C MET A 103 -5.94 -3.36 5.43
N LYS A 104 -5.21 -4.46 5.60
CA LYS A 104 -4.89 -4.97 6.94
C LYS A 104 -3.72 -4.19 7.53
N GLU A 105 -3.95 -3.56 8.66
CA GLU A 105 -2.90 -2.92 9.43
C GLU A 105 -2.12 -3.98 10.22
N ILE A 106 -0.81 -4.03 10.04
CA ILE A 106 0.10 -4.93 10.76
C ILE A 106 0.73 -4.12 11.88
N MET A 107 0.49 -4.55 13.10
CA MET A 107 0.91 -3.86 14.32
C MET A 107 2.19 -4.47 14.90
N PHE A 108 2.99 -3.65 15.59
CA PHE A 108 4.09 -4.17 16.39
C PHE A 108 3.53 -4.87 17.64
N PRO A 109 3.90 -6.13 17.91
CA PRO A 109 3.24 -6.96 18.93
C PRO A 109 3.16 -6.33 20.32
N ASP A 110 4.24 -5.66 20.76
CA ASP A 110 4.37 -5.17 22.14
C ASP A 110 4.06 -3.67 22.32
N LYS A 111 3.81 -2.91 21.24
CA LYS A 111 3.78 -1.44 21.31
C LYS A 111 2.51 -0.81 20.76
N ASN A 112 1.60 -1.58 20.22
CA ASN A 112 0.39 -1.11 19.55
C ASN A 112 0.68 0.01 18.50
N TRP A 113 1.81 -0.13 17.79
CA TRP A 113 2.21 0.79 16.73
C TRP A 113 2.01 0.12 15.37
N PRO A 114 1.40 0.81 14.41
CA PRO A 114 1.31 0.29 13.06
C PRO A 114 2.71 0.25 12.41
N LEU A 115 3.02 -0.87 11.77
CA LEU A 115 4.26 -1.07 11.01
C LEU A 115 4.02 -0.95 9.51
N TYR A 116 3.05 -1.69 9.03
CA TYR A 116 2.75 -1.88 7.61
C TYR A 116 1.25 -1.86 7.37
N ARG A 117 0.87 -1.62 6.12
CA ARG A 117 -0.44 -1.98 5.60
C ARG A 117 -0.29 -3.07 4.55
N LEU A 118 -0.98 -4.18 4.75
CA LEU A 118 -1.06 -5.25 3.76
C LEU A 118 -2.28 -5.01 2.89
N ALA A 119 -2.07 -4.87 1.59
CA ALA A 119 -3.11 -4.56 0.63
C ALA A 119 -3.16 -5.60 -0.50
N LEU A 120 -4.36 -6.12 -0.78
CA LEU A 120 -4.61 -6.91 -1.97
C LEU A 120 -5.11 -5.99 -3.09
N PHE A 121 -4.57 -6.18 -4.29
CA PHE A 121 -5.05 -5.56 -5.51
C PHE A 121 -5.41 -6.65 -6.53
N SER A 122 -6.70 -6.78 -6.83
CA SER A 122 -7.25 -7.72 -7.80
C SER A 122 -8.11 -7.00 -8.83
N ARG A 123 -8.18 -7.55 -10.03
CA ARG A 123 -9.13 -7.12 -11.07
C ARG A 123 -10.50 -7.79 -10.96
N HIS A 124 -10.63 -8.78 -10.07
CA HIS A 124 -11.82 -9.58 -9.90
C HIS A 124 -12.37 -9.46 -8.48
N GLN A 125 -13.68 -9.28 -8.37
CA GLN A 125 -14.37 -9.21 -7.08
C GLN A 125 -14.12 -10.45 -6.23
N LEU A 126 -14.02 -11.61 -6.83
CA LEU A 126 -13.76 -12.87 -6.14
C LEU A 126 -12.43 -12.84 -5.33
N GLY A 127 -11.41 -12.11 -5.82
CA GLY A 127 -10.17 -11.92 -5.07
C GLY A 127 -10.41 -11.17 -3.74
N TYR A 128 -11.28 -10.17 -3.76
CA TYR A 128 -11.63 -9.43 -2.54
C TYR A 128 -12.56 -10.20 -1.62
N ASP A 129 -13.44 -11.03 -2.16
CA ASP A 129 -14.30 -11.88 -1.34
C ASP A 129 -13.44 -12.87 -0.52
N TYR A 130 -12.43 -13.48 -1.15
CA TYR A 130 -11.44 -14.31 -0.44
C TYR A 130 -10.57 -13.50 0.54
N TRP A 131 -10.19 -12.28 0.19
CA TRP A 131 -9.43 -11.40 1.06
C TRP A 131 -10.21 -11.03 2.31
N ASP A 132 -11.45 -10.58 2.14
CA ASP A 132 -12.33 -10.22 3.25
C ASP A 132 -12.58 -11.43 4.17
N GLU A 133 -12.71 -12.64 3.60
CA GLU A 133 -12.85 -13.87 4.38
C GLU A 133 -11.57 -14.20 5.15
N THR A 134 -10.41 -14.09 4.51
CA THR A 134 -9.10 -14.30 5.16
C THR A 134 -8.88 -13.36 6.33
N LEU A 135 -9.27 -12.09 6.19
CA LEU A 135 -9.16 -11.10 7.27
C LEU A 135 -9.99 -11.46 8.50
N LYS A 136 -11.20 -12.02 8.31
CA LYS A 136 -12.05 -12.47 9.44
C LYS A 136 -11.37 -13.56 10.27
N TYR A 137 -10.64 -14.47 9.62
CA TYR A 137 -9.90 -15.53 10.33
C TYR A 137 -8.62 -15.02 10.98
N SER A 138 -7.96 -14.03 10.39
CA SER A 138 -6.71 -13.48 10.94
C SER A 138 -6.89 -12.76 12.28
N ASP A 139 -8.06 -12.17 12.50
CA ASP A 139 -8.37 -11.47 13.77
C ASP A 139 -8.72 -12.43 14.91
N ASN A 140 -9.02 -13.70 14.59
CA ASN A 140 -9.34 -14.75 15.56
C ASN A 140 -8.12 -15.62 15.95
N GLN A 141 -6.97 -15.43 15.30
CA GLN A 141 -5.74 -16.15 15.63
C GLN A 141 -4.92 -15.38 16.69
N THR A 142 -5.44 -15.27 17.89
CA THR A 142 -4.73 -14.60 18.99
C THR A 142 -3.82 -15.50 19.80
N GLU A 143 -3.79 -16.80 19.59
CA GLU A 143 -2.89 -17.69 20.32
C GLU A 143 -2.42 -18.87 19.46
N PHE A 144 -1.16 -18.83 19.01
CA PHE A 144 -0.40 -20.05 18.81
C PHE A 144 0.28 -20.37 20.15
N GLU A 145 -0.27 -21.29 20.92
CA GLU A 145 0.48 -21.95 21.97
C GLU A 145 1.51 -22.88 21.32
N TRP A 146 2.78 -22.64 21.59
CA TRP A 146 3.90 -23.50 21.23
C TRP A 146 4.16 -24.51 22.37
#